data_ea6c062d338789330aeb05f5b41cc3be
#
_entry.id   ea6c062d338789330aeb05f5b41cc3be
#
_cell.length_a   1.000
_cell.length_b   1.000
_cell.length_c   1.000
_cell.angle_alpha   90.00
_cell.angle_beta   90.00
_cell.angle_gamma   90.00
#
_symmetry.space_group_name_H-M   'P 1'
#
loop_
_entity.id
_entity.type
_entity.pdbx_description
1 polymer ?
#
loop_
_entity_poly.entity_id
_entity_poly.type
_entity_poly.pdbx_seq_one_letter_code
_entity_poly.pdbx_strand_id
1 'polypeptide(L)'
;VAGIVVDFEEFGYRSRVLIVNTNRIELSEAPKSIKDLVSRKWKNKVAMAYPLFGTTATHILALKEAWGSEIWESWCEGLVANKTKIVDGNSMVVRLVGAGEALLGLTDSDDLAVGLSQQLPLASIPLENELCAIPNTVAMVKDAPHSEGAMSFINYVQREEILADLVENSALISAKLPPEENAFQSIFWPGILAEEKESFSFLRDTFLR
;
A
#
# COMPACT_ATOMS: atom_id res chain seq x y z
N VAL A 1 16.03 -11.14 6.93
CA VAL A 1 16.89 -10.36 6.03
C VAL A 1 18.09 -9.78 6.76
N ALA A 2 18.10 -9.85 8.11
CA ALA A 2 19.24 -9.40 8.91
C ALA A 2 20.53 -10.14 8.48
N GLY A 3 21.55 -9.40 8.10
CA GLY A 3 22.86 -9.92 7.63
C GLY A 3 23.01 -10.03 6.11
N ILE A 4 21.97 -9.75 5.33
CA ILE A 4 22.03 -9.74 3.86
C ILE A 4 22.22 -8.32 3.31
N VAL A 5 21.76 -7.29 4.04
CA VAL A 5 21.87 -5.88 3.68
C VAL A 5 22.95 -5.22 4.53
N VAL A 6 23.80 -4.40 3.91
CA VAL A 6 24.87 -3.68 4.63
C VAL A 6 24.35 -2.37 5.20
N ASP A 7 23.56 -1.67 4.40
CA ASP A 7 22.96 -0.39 4.74
C ASP A 7 21.72 -0.15 3.87
N PHE A 8 20.82 0.74 4.29
CA PHE A 8 19.69 1.14 3.47
C PHE A 8 19.45 2.65 3.59
N GLU A 9 18.98 3.24 2.51
CA GLU A 9 18.64 4.66 2.43
C GLU A 9 17.18 4.81 2.01
N GLU A 10 16.48 5.73 2.66
CA GLU A 10 15.16 6.17 2.20
C GLU A 10 15.32 7.22 1.09
N PHE A 11 14.53 7.10 0.03
CA PHE A 11 14.59 8.04 -1.09
C PHE A 11 13.22 8.63 -1.47
N GLY A 12 12.28 8.62 -0.55
CA GLY A 12 10.97 9.22 -0.69
C GLY A 12 9.84 8.30 -0.26
N TYR A 13 8.61 8.75 -0.48
CA TYR A 13 7.41 8.09 0.05
C TYR A 13 6.37 7.87 -1.05
N ARG A 14 5.67 6.74 -0.96
CA ARG A 14 4.38 6.50 -1.60
C ARG A 14 3.30 6.39 -0.54
N SER A 15 2.03 6.56 -0.90
CA SER A 15 0.94 6.33 0.04
C SER A 15 0.09 5.14 -0.38
N ARG A 16 -0.51 4.50 0.61
CA ARG A 16 -1.65 3.63 0.37
C ARG A 16 -2.85 4.49 0.02
N VAL A 17 -3.68 4.01 -0.89
CA VAL A 17 -4.91 4.70 -1.29
C VAL A 17 -6.06 3.71 -1.43
N LEU A 18 -7.27 4.16 -1.10
CA LEU A 18 -8.51 3.48 -1.48
C LEU A 18 -9.02 4.13 -2.77
N ILE A 19 -9.18 3.35 -3.82
CA ILE A 19 -9.66 3.83 -5.13
C ILE A 19 -11.07 3.35 -5.42
N VAL A 20 -11.78 4.12 -6.25
CA VAL A 20 -13.14 3.83 -6.70
C VAL A 20 -13.25 3.96 -8.23
N ASN A 21 -14.10 3.15 -8.85
CA ASN A 21 -14.49 3.33 -10.25
C ASN A 21 -15.58 4.42 -10.34
N THR A 22 -15.22 5.57 -10.92
CA THR A 22 -16.07 6.76 -11.01
C THR A 22 -17.24 6.63 -12.00
N ASN A 23 -17.18 5.65 -12.92
CA ASN A 23 -18.33 5.35 -13.81
C ASN A 23 -19.39 4.50 -13.11
N ARG A 24 -19.12 3.97 -11.93
CA ARG A 24 -19.98 3.00 -11.23
C ARG A 24 -20.45 3.46 -9.86
N ILE A 25 -19.72 4.35 -9.22
CA ILE A 25 -20.00 4.83 -7.86
C ILE A 25 -19.71 6.31 -7.79
N GLU A 26 -20.69 7.07 -7.32
CA GLU A 26 -20.50 8.47 -6.95
C GLU A 26 -19.60 8.55 -5.69
N LEU A 27 -18.71 9.53 -5.63
CA LEU A 27 -17.81 9.71 -4.48
C LEU A 27 -18.57 9.89 -3.16
N SER A 28 -19.75 10.50 -3.20
CA SER A 28 -20.64 10.67 -2.04
C SER A 28 -21.16 9.35 -1.46
N GLU A 29 -21.21 8.30 -2.27
CA GLU A 29 -21.64 6.95 -1.90
C GLU A 29 -20.50 6.02 -1.53
N ALA A 30 -19.25 6.47 -1.72
CA ALA A 30 -18.04 5.71 -1.42
C ALA A 30 -17.92 5.42 0.10
N PRO A 31 -17.12 4.41 0.48
CA PRO A 31 -16.82 4.14 1.88
C PRO A 31 -16.20 5.37 2.56
N LYS A 32 -16.51 5.59 3.82
CA LYS A 32 -15.92 6.65 4.65
C LYS A 32 -14.82 6.14 5.56
N SER A 33 -14.63 4.83 5.59
CA SER A 33 -13.61 4.14 6.37
C SER A 33 -13.22 2.85 5.65
N ILE A 34 -11.98 2.41 5.83
CA ILE A 34 -11.51 1.09 5.38
C ILE A 34 -12.32 -0.02 6.08
N LYS A 35 -12.80 0.21 7.30
CA LYS A 35 -13.68 -0.72 8.02
C LYS A 35 -14.98 -0.99 7.27
N ASP A 36 -15.48 -0.05 6.49
CA ASP A 36 -16.73 -0.22 5.72
C ASP A 36 -16.62 -1.27 4.61
N LEU A 37 -15.40 -1.63 4.18
CA LEU A 37 -15.17 -2.59 3.08
C LEU A 37 -15.75 -3.98 3.36
N VAL A 38 -15.97 -4.33 4.62
CA VAL A 38 -16.59 -5.59 5.02
C VAL A 38 -18.13 -5.53 5.07
N SER A 39 -18.73 -4.36 4.83
CA SER A 39 -20.19 -4.24 4.78
C SER A 39 -20.79 -4.99 3.58
N ARG A 40 -22.03 -5.46 3.73
CA ARG A 40 -22.74 -6.21 2.66
C ARG A 40 -22.88 -5.40 1.36
N LYS A 41 -22.88 -4.07 1.42
CA LYS A 41 -22.92 -3.17 0.26
C LYS A 41 -21.78 -3.45 -0.70
N TRP A 42 -20.61 -3.81 -0.17
CA TRP A 42 -19.36 -4.00 -0.92
C TRP A 42 -19.03 -5.47 -1.22
N LYS A 43 -19.95 -6.39 -0.93
CA LYS A 43 -19.73 -7.82 -1.20
C LYS A 43 -19.41 -8.07 -2.68
N ASN A 44 -18.30 -8.77 -2.94
CA ASN A 44 -17.77 -9.09 -4.28
C ASN A 44 -17.40 -7.87 -5.12
N LYS A 45 -17.13 -6.71 -4.49
CA LYS A 45 -16.86 -5.44 -5.17
C LYS A 45 -15.50 -4.85 -4.83
N VAL A 46 -14.75 -5.44 -3.93
CA VAL A 46 -13.46 -4.95 -3.44
C VAL A 46 -12.34 -5.79 -4.04
N ALA A 47 -11.23 -5.15 -4.41
CA ALA A 47 -9.97 -5.79 -4.78
C ALA A 47 -8.83 -5.31 -3.89
N MET A 48 -7.87 -6.17 -3.59
CA MET A 48 -6.69 -5.88 -2.80
C MET A 48 -5.55 -6.80 -3.24
N ALA A 49 -4.33 -6.31 -3.22
CA ALA A 49 -3.16 -7.15 -3.39
C ALA A 49 -2.96 -8.06 -2.18
N TYR A 50 -2.20 -9.14 -2.37
CA TYR A 50 -1.90 -10.10 -1.31
C TYR A 50 -1.34 -9.40 -0.06
N PRO A 51 -1.95 -9.59 1.14
CA PRO A 51 -1.55 -8.88 2.36
C PRO A 51 -0.32 -9.50 3.06
N LEU A 52 0.48 -10.28 2.35
CA LEU A 52 1.68 -10.94 2.88
C LEU A 52 2.98 -10.29 2.40
N PHE A 53 2.92 -9.30 1.51
CA PHE A 53 4.09 -8.70 0.88
C PHE A 53 3.94 -7.19 0.70
N GLY A 54 5.09 -6.50 0.68
CA GLY A 54 5.24 -5.11 0.27
C GLY A 54 4.35 -4.13 1.05
N THR A 55 3.93 -3.10 0.36
CA THR A 55 3.14 -1.99 0.92
C THR A 55 1.77 -2.42 1.45
N THR A 56 1.17 -3.45 0.85
CA THR A 56 -0.10 -4.00 1.35
C THR A 56 0.07 -4.65 2.72
N ALA A 57 1.11 -5.48 2.91
CA ALA A 57 1.41 -6.08 4.20
C ALA A 57 1.67 -4.99 5.26
N THR A 58 2.52 -4.00 4.95
CA THR A 58 2.80 -2.88 5.85
C THR A 58 1.53 -2.16 6.27
N HIS A 59 0.65 -1.84 5.33
CA HIS A 59 -0.61 -1.16 5.62
C HIS A 59 -1.53 -1.99 6.52
N ILE A 60 -1.73 -3.26 6.19
CA ILE A 60 -2.60 -4.15 6.97
C ILE A 60 -2.07 -4.33 8.40
N LEU A 61 -0.76 -4.42 8.59
CA LEU A 61 -0.15 -4.47 9.92
C LEU A 61 -0.25 -3.14 10.67
N ALA A 62 -0.12 -2.00 9.98
CA ALA A 62 -0.34 -0.69 10.59
C ALA A 62 -1.79 -0.51 11.07
N LEU A 63 -2.77 -1.05 10.33
CA LEU A 63 -4.16 -1.08 10.76
C LEU A 63 -4.37 -1.96 12.02
N LYS A 64 -3.61 -3.07 12.15
CA LYS A 64 -3.62 -3.89 13.36
C LYS A 64 -3.17 -3.09 14.59
N GLU A 65 -2.06 -2.37 14.46
CA GLU A 65 -1.56 -1.50 15.52
C GLU A 65 -2.60 -0.45 15.94
N ALA A 66 -3.28 0.16 14.97
CA ALA A 66 -4.27 1.22 15.26
C ALA A 66 -5.59 0.69 15.84
N TRP A 67 -6.04 -0.48 15.40
CA TRP A 67 -7.38 -1.00 15.75
C TRP A 67 -7.36 -2.03 16.88
N GLY A 68 -6.20 -2.65 17.15
CA GLY A 68 -6.05 -3.82 18.00
C GLY A 68 -6.41 -5.12 17.27
N SER A 69 -5.90 -6.23 17.78
CA SER A 69 -5.98 -7.55 17.12
C SER A 69 -7.43 -8.00 16.89
N GLU A 70 -8.33 -7.84 17.85
CA GLU A 70 -9.72 -8.33 17.76
C GLU A 70 -10.48 -7.68 16.58
N ILE A 71 -10.43 -6.35 16.47
CA ILE A 71 -11.10 -5.60 15.38
C ILE A 71 -10.47 -5.95 14.04
N TRP A 72 -9.13 -6.00 14.01
CA TRP A 72 -8.37 -6.29 12.80
C TRP A 72 -8.62 -7.70 12.27
N GLU A 73 -8.60 -8.72 13.13
CA GLU A 73 -8.89 -10.12 12.75
C GLU A 73 -10.30 -10.26 12.19
N SER A 74 -11.30 -9.71 12.90
CA SER A 74 -12.69 -9.70 12.44
C SER A 74 -12.85 -9.01 11.09
N TRP A 75 -12.12 -7.92 10.84
CA TRP A 75 -12.12 -7.22 9.56
C TRP A 75 -11.47 -8.06 8.45
N CYS A 76 -10.33 -8.69 8.70
CA CYS A 76 -9.69 -9.58 7.73
C CYS A 76 -10.61 -10.75 7.32
N GLU A 77 -11.24 -11.40 8.29
CA GLU A 77 -12.24 -12.47 8.05
C GLU A 77 -13.44 -11.92 7.27
N GLY A 78 -13.87 -10.70 7.61
CA GLY A 78 -14.93 -9.99 6.93
C GLY A 78 -14.63 -9.73 5.44
N LEU A 79 -13.39 -9.39 5.09
CA LEU A 79 -12.95 -9.24 3.70
C LEU A 79 -13.11 -10.56 2.92
N VAL A 80 -12.72 -11.68 3.51
CA VAL A 80 -12.88 -13.01 2.90
C VAL A 80 -14.36 -13.37 2.76
N ALA A 81 -15.16 -13.18 3.81
CA ALA A 81 -16.62 -13.41 3.77
C ALA A 81 -17.33 -12.52 2.73
N ASN A 82 -16.82 -11.31 2.51
CA ASN A 82 -17.27 -10.39 1.47
C ASN A 82 -16.74 -10.74 0.06
N LYS A 83 -15.96 -11.82 -0.07
CA LYS A 83 -15.39 -12.25 -1.36
C LYS A 83 -14.53 -11.16 -2.00
N THR A 84 -13.70 -10.50 -1.18
CA THR A 84 -12.69 -9.57 -1.69
C THR A 84 -11.78 -10.28 -2.67
N LYS A 85 -11.54 -9.69 -3.84
CA LYS A 85 -10.63 -10.24 -4.86
C LYS A 85 -9.19 -9.99 -4.42
N ILE A 86 -8.50 -11.04 -4.02
CA ILE A 86 -7.08 -11.01 -3.68
C ILE A 86 -6.28 -11.29 -4.94
N VAL A 87 -5.35 -10.40 -5.29
CA VAL A 87 -4.57 -10.43 -6.53
C VAL A 87 -3.07 -10.25 -6.27
N ASP A 88 -2.25 -10.55 -7.29
CA ASP A 88 -0.79 -10.64 -7.14
C ASP A 88 -0.09 -9.28 -6.91
N GLY A 89 -0.74 -8.16 -7.22
CA GLY A 89 -0.11 -6.85 -7.05
C GLY A 89 -1.06 -5.67 -7.18
N ASN A 90 -0.58 -4.51 -6.75
CA ASN A 90 -1.36 -3.27 -6.73
C ASN A 90 -1.78 -2.80 -8.13
N SER A 91 -0.93 -2.97 -9.15
CA SER A 91 -1.28 -2.66 -10.55
C SER A 91 -2.46 -3.50 -11.07
N MET A 92 -2.59 -4.77 -10.62
CA MET A 92 -3.76 -5.59 -10.95
C MET A 92 -5.02 -5.07 -10.27
N VAL A 93 -4.93 -4.56 -9.04
CA VAL A 93 -6.05 -3.90 -8.36
C VAL A 93 -6.57 -2.73 -9.19
N VAL A 94 -5.67 -1.85 -9.65
CA VAL A 94 -6.00 -0.70 -10.51
C VAL A 94 -6.72 -1.14 -11.78
N ARG A 95 -6.21 -2.19 -12.45
CA ARG A 95 -6.84 -2.74 -13.68
C ARG A 95 -8.24 -3.28 -13.42
N LEU A 96 -8.45 -4.04 -12.35
CA LEU A 96 -9.77 -4.60 -12.01
C LEU A 96 -10.79 -3.50 -11.69
N VAL A 97 -10.37 -2.47 -10.95
CA VAL A 97 -11.25 -1.35 -10.62
C VAL A 97 -11.52 -0.52 -11.88
N GLY A 98 -10.51 -0.19 -12.67
CA GLY A 98 -10.66 0.54 -13.93
C GLY A 98 -11.59 -0.15 -14.93
N ALA A 99 -11.52 -1.49 -15.03
CA ALA A 99 -12.40 -2.31 -15.87
C ALA A 99 -13.83 -2.47 -15.30
N GLY A 100 -14.07 -2.08 -14.03
CA GLY A 100 -15.35 -2.27 -13.35
C GLY A 100 -15.60 -3.72 -12.89
N GLU A 101 -14.58 -4.58 -12.89
CA GLU A 101 -14.63 -5.93 -12.32
C GLU A 101 -14.57 -5.94 -10.80
N ALA A 102 -13.97 -4.91 -10.21
CA ALA A 102 -14.15 -4.48 -8.84
C ALA A 102 -14.62 -3.01 -8.86
N LEU A 103 -15.24 -2.55 -7.78
CA LEU A 103 -15.71 -1.17 -7.69
C LEU A 103 -14.82 -0.32 -6.78
N LEU A 104 -14.14 -0.97 -5.86
CA LEU A 104 -13.21 -0.40 -4.89
C LEU A 104 -11.90 -1.18 -4.89
N GLY A 105 -10.80 -0.53 -4.59
CA GLY A 105 -9.50 -1.20 -4.48
C GLY A 105 -8.56 -0.52 -3.48
N LEU A 106 -7.85 -1.31 -2.68
CA LEU A 106 -6.72 -0.85 -1.88
C LEU A 106 -5.44 -1.03 -2.70
N THR A 107 -4.78 0.08 -3.05
CA THR A 107 -3.59 0.09 -3.90
C THR A 107 -2.58 1.15 -3.44
N ASP A 108 -1.58 1.46 -4.26
CA ASP A 108 -0.60 2.51 -4.02
C ASP A 108 -0.85 3.74 -4.89
N SER A 109 -0.37 4.89 -4.45
CA SER A 109 -0.54 6.18 -5.15
C SER A 109 0.08 6.21 -6.54
N ASP A 110 1.23 5.59 -6.71
CA ASP A 110 1.93 5.48 -8.00
C ASP A 110 1.18 4.56 -8.98
N ASP A 111 0.62 3.43 -8.52
CA ASP A 111 -0.22 2.58 -9.35
C ASP A 111 -1.51 3.32 -9.79
N LEU A 112 -2.13 4.10 -8.89
CA LEU A 112 -3.26 4.95 -9.25
C LEU A 112 -2.86 5.99 -10.31
N ALA A 113 -1.70 6.65 -10.15
CA ALA A 113 -1.22 7.64 -11.10
C ALA A 113 -1.04 7.03 -12.51
N VAL A 114 -0.50 5.81 -12.60
CA VAL A 114 -0.42 5.07 -13.86
C VAL A 114 -1.82 4.80 -14.43
N GLY A 115 -2.78 4.38 -13.62
CA GLY A 115 -4.15 4.17 -14.06
C GLY A 115 -4.81 5.44 -14.61
N LEU A 116 -4.60 6.58 -13.94
CA LEU A 116 -5.10 7.89 -14.38
C LEU A 116 -4.44 8.35 -15.70
N SER A 117 -3.14 8.13 -15.86
CA SER A 117 -2.45 8.43 -17.12
C SER A 117 -2.99 7.61 -18.31
N GLN A 118 -3.52 6.42 -18.05
CA GLN A 118 -4.21 5.57 -19.01
C GLN A 118 -5.69 5.92 -19.19
N GLN A 119 -6.15 7.02 -18.59
CA GLN A 119 -7.54 7.50 -18.66
C GLN A 119 -8.57 6.50 -18.09
N LEU A 120 -8.16 5.65 -17.14
CA LEU A 120 -9.11 4.78 -16.45
C LEU A 120 -10.03 5.63 -15.55
N PRO A 121 -11.31 5.24 -15.41
CA PRO A 121 -12.30 5.97 -14.60
C PRO A 121 -12.07 5.73 -13.11
N LEU A 122 -11.04 6.32 -12.56
CA LEU A 122 -10.59 6.13 -11.19
C LEU A 122 -10.55 7.45 -10.41
N ALA A 123 -10.78 7.36 -9.11
CA ALA A 123 -10.48 8.42 -8.16
C ALA A 123 -10.03 7.80 -6.83
N SER A 124 -9.21 8.53 -6.07
CA SER A 124 -8.92 8.19 -4.68
C SER A 124 -10.04 8.66 -3.77
N ILE A 125 -10.30 7.89 -2.72
CA ILE A 125 -11.22 8.25 -1.64
C ILE A 125 -10.38 8.78 -0.49
N PRO A 126 -10.57 10.04 -0.05
CA PRO A 126 -9.87 10.58 1.09
C PRO A 126 -10.37 9.90 2.38
N LEU A 127 -9.46 9.30 3.12
CA LEU A 127 -9.72 8.66 4.41
C LEU A 127 -8.73 9.21 5.43
N GLU A 128 -9.24 9.85 6.47
CA GLU A 128 -8.40 10.42 7.52
C GLU A 128 -7.86 9.32 8.44
N ASN A 129 -6.54 9.32 8.67
CA ASN A 129 -5.85 8.43 9.62
C ASN A 129 -6.03 6.91 9.42
N GLU A 130 -6.42 6.49 8.22
CA GLU A 130 -6.55 5.06 7.88
C GLU A 130 -5.65 4.63 6.72
N LEU A 131 -5.05 5.58 6.03
CA LEU A 131 -4.05 5.37 4.98
C LEU A 131 -2.67 5.68 5.56
N CYS A 132 -1.62 5.07 5.03
CA CYS A 132 -0.26 5.31 5.49
C CYS A 132 0.66 5.74 4.34
N ALA A 133 1.62 6.59 4.66
CA ALA A 133 2.77 6.86 3.81
C ALA A 133 3.84 5.82 4.10
N ILE A 134 4.37 5.19 3.06
CA ILE A 134 5.34 4.12 3.16
C ILE A 134 6.64 4.57 2.53
N PRO A 135 7.79 4.50 3.24
CA PRO A 135 9.07 4.87 2.68
C PRO A 135 9.49 3.92 1.56
N ASN A 136 10.00 4.48 0.48
CA ASN A 136 10.76 3.73 -0.51
C ASN A 136 12.21 3.66 -0.06
N THR A 137 12.78 2.48 -0.08
CA THR A 137 14.14 2.22 0.37
C THR A 137 14.97 1.60 -0.73
N VAL A 138 16.24 1.93 -0.76
CA VAL A 138 17.26 1.28 -1.57
C VAL A 138 18.35 0.76 -0.65
N ALA A 139 18.87 -0.44 -0.93
CA ALA A 139 19.86 -1.06 -0.08
C ALA A 139 20.88 -1.83 -0.91
N MET A 140 22.12 -1.84 -0.44
CA MET A 140 23.17 -2.68 -1.02
C MET A 140 23.16 -4.06 -0.37
N VAL A 141 23.14 -5.11 -1.19
CA VAL A 141 23.28 -6.48 -0.71
C VAL A 141 24.71 -6.71 -0.24
N LYS A 142 24.86 -7.36 0.90
CA LYS A 142 26.19 -7.73 1.45
C LYS A 142 26.94 -8.60 0.43
N ASP A 143 28.23 -8.33 0.28
CA ASP A 143 29.11 -9.04 -0.65
C ASP A 143 28.63 -8.99 -2.13
N ALA A 144 27.93 -7.92 -2.51
CA ALA A 144 27.50 -7.71 -3.90
C ALA A 144 28.71 -7.69 -4.85
N PRO A 145 28.69 -8.44 -5.97
CA PRO A 145 29.82 -8.54 -6.89
C PRO A 145 30.16 -7.23 -7.61
N HIS A 146 29.22 -6.27 -7.63
CA HIS A 146 29.34 -4.95 -8.26
C HIS A 146 29.05 -3.82 -7.28
N SER A 147 29.68 -3.85 -6.10
CA SER A 147 29.42 -2.90 -5.00
C SER A 147 29.63 -1.43 -5.39
N GLU A 148 30.64 -1.13 -6.20
CA GLU A 148 30.88 0.24 -6.71
C GLU A 148 29.74 0.74 -7.61
N GLY A 149 29.24 -0.11 -8.49
CA GLY A 149 28.07 0.20 -9.34
C GLY A 149 26.80 0.35 -8.52
N ALA A 150 26.59 -0.51 -7.53
CA ALA A 150 25.45 -0.40 -6.61
C ALA A 150 25.49 0.91 -5.82
N MET A 151 26.64 1.30 -5.27
CA MET A 151 26.81 2.57 -4.58
C MET A 151 26.58 3.77 -5.50
N SER A 152 27.08 3.70 -6.74
CA SER A 152 26.84 4.75 -7.74
C SER A 152 25.36 4.91 -8.04
N PHE A 153 24.58 3.82 -8.11
CA PHE A 153 23.14 3.85 -8.29
C PHE A 153 22.43 4.43 -7.05
N ILE A 154 22.79 4.02 -5.84
CA ILE A 154 22.25 4.58 -4.60
C ILE A 154 22.45 6.09 -4.55
N ASN A 155 23.69 6.56 -4.82
CA ASN A 155 24.01 7.98 -4.87
C ASN A 155 23.22 8.72 -5.97
N TYR A 156 22.96 8.07 -7.10
CA TYR A 156 22.19 8.64 -8.20
C TYR A 156 20.73 8.88 -7.81
N VAL A 157 20.05 7.89 -7.21
CA VAL A 157 18.62 8.04 -6.82
C VAL A 157 18.41 9.05 -5.69
N GLN A 158 19.46 9.36 -4.91
CA GLN A 158 19.44 10.37 -3.84
C GLN A 158 19.64 11.81 -4.31
N ARG A 159 19.90 12.04 -5.59
CA ARG A 159 20.08 13.39 -6.14
C ARG A 159 18.76 14.16 -6.13
N GLU A 160 18.83 15.43 -5.78
CA GLU A 160 17.64 16.28 -5.67
C GLU A 160 16.84 16.37 -6.97
N GLU A 161 17.54 16.48 -8.12
CA GLU A 161 16.89 16.51 -9.43
C GLU A 161 16.14 15.19 -9.74
N ILE A 162 16.70 14.04 -9.34
CA ILE A 162 16.06 12.73 -9.56
C ILE A 162 14.85 12.57 -8.65
N LEU A 163 14.98 12.95 -7.38
CA LEU A 163 13.86 12.90 -6.44
C LEU A 163 12.72 13.84 -6.86
N ALA A 164 13.05 15.03 -7.35
CA ALA A 164 12.06 15.97 -7.87
C ALA A 164 11.34 15.40 -9.11
N ASP A 165 12.06 14.79 -10.04
CA ASP A 165 11.50 14.13 -11.21
C ASP A 165 10.57 12.97 -10.84
N LEU A 166 10.94 12.16 -9.85
CA LEU A 166 10.09 11.07 -9.35
C LEU A 166 8.78 11.59 -8.72
N VAL A 167 8.81 12.72 -8.02
CA VAL A 167 7.62 13.35 -7.46
C VAL A 167 6.77 13.97 -8.59
N GLU A 168 7.36 14.68 -9.53
CA GLU A 168 6.66 15.28 -10.67
C GLU A 168 5.93 14.23 -11.52
N ASN A 169 6.55 13.06 -11.69
CA ASN A 169 5.95 11.94 -12.42
C ASN A 169 5.09 11.02 -11.55
N SER A 170 4.75 11.44 -10.33
CA SER A 170 3.87 10.71 -9.39
C SER A 170 4.35 9.30 -9.00
N ALA A 171 5.63 9.01 -9.19
CA ALA A 171 6.26 7.79 -8.67
C ALA A 171 6.49 7.86 -7.15
N LEU A 172 6.57 9.08 -6.63
CA LEU A 172 6.60 9.39 -5.20
C LEU A 172 5.55 10.47 -4.89
N ILE A 173 5.01 10.47 -3.66
CA ILE A 173 4.17 11.57 -3.16
C ILE A 173 5.01 12.67 -2.50
N SER A 174 6.18 12.34 -2.01
CA SER A 174 7.16 13.27 -1.43
C SER A 174 8.58 12.69 -1.52
N ALA A 175 9.58 13.59 -1.59
CA ALA A 175 11.00 13.26 -1.45
C ALA A 175 11.43 13.43 0.02
N LYS A 176 12.45 12.78 0.48
CA LYS A 176 13.22 12.96 1.75
C LYS A 176 12.44 13.08 3.07
N LEU A 177 11.20 13.56 3.09
CA LEU A 177 10.41 13.75 4.31
C LEU A 177 9.06 13.05 4.16
N PRO A 178 8.54 12.43 5.24
CA PRO A 178 7.17 11.94 5.22
C PRO A 178 6.22 13.10 4.92
N PRO A 179 5.12 12.85 4.18
CA PRO A 179 4.08 13.85 3.99
C PRO A 179 3.52 14.30 5.35
N GLU A 180 2.88 15.48 5.38
CA GLU A 180 2.35 16.07 6.61
C GLU A 180 1.58 15.04 7.46
N GLU A 181 1.89 14.99 8.76
CA GLU A 181 1.45 13.94 9.70
C GLU A 181 -0.08 13.79 9.82
N ASN A 182 -0.85 14.84 9.48
CA ASN A 182 -2.31 14.84 9.66
C ASN A 182 -3.10 14.10 8.57
N ALA A 183 -2.46 13.72 7.47
CA ALA A 183 -3.12 13.04 6.35
C ALA A 183 -2.99 11.51 6.41
N PHE A 184 -2.03 11.00 7.17
CA PHE A 184 -1.66 9.59 7.17
C PHE A 184 -1.57 9.02 8.59
N GLN A 185 -1.91 7.72 8.70
CA GLN A 185 -1.64 6.95 9.90
C GLN A 185 -0.13 6.81 10.10
N SER A 186 0.35 7.08 11.30
CA SER A 186 1.73 6.81 11.69
C SER A 186 2.02 5.31 11.71
N ILE A 187 3.18 4.89 11.21
CA ILE A 187 3.61 3.49 11.24
C ILE A 187 4.56 3.29 12.43
N PHE A 188 4.11 2.50 13.40
CA PHE A 188 4.94 2.12 14.54
C PHE A 188 5.70 0.82 14.24
N TRP A 189 6.84 0.95 13.56
CA TRP A 189 7.68 -0.18 13.12
C TRP A 189 8.04 -1.17 14.23
N PRO A 190 8.43 -0.74 15.46
CA PRO A 190 8.76 -1.70 16.53
C PRO A 190 7.59 -2.62 16.89
N GLY A 191 6.36 -2.11 16.94
CA GLY A 191 5.16 -2.91 17.20
C GLY A 191 4.88 -3.91 16.09
N ILE A 192 4.92 -3.44 14.83
CA ILE A 192 4.73 -4.31 13.66
C ILE A 192 5.75 -5.46 13.64
N LEU A 193 7.04 -5.16 13.88
CA LEU A 193 8.10 -6.16 13.87
C LEU A 193 8.00 -7.15 15.04
N ALA A 194 7.53 -6.70 16.22
CA ALA A 194 7.35 -7.56 17.39
C ALA A 194 6.29 -8.66 17.15
N GLU A 195 5.23 -8.34 16.41
CA GLU A 195 4.11 -9.26 16.15
C GLU A 195 4.10 -9.83 14.72
N GLU A 196 5.13 -9.56 13.92
CA GLU A 196 5.20 -9.90 12.49
C GLU A 196 4.89 -11.38 12.24
N LYS A 197 5.54 -12.28 12.97
CA LYS A 197 5.43 -13.72 12.74
C LYS A 197 4.01 -14.25 12.98
N GLU A 198 3.39 -13.81 14.05
CA GLU A 198 2.02 -14.21 14.41
C GLU A 198 1.01 -13.63 13.42
N SER A 199 1.16 -12.34 13.11
CA SER A 199 0.30 -11.64 12.15
C SER A 199 0.36 -12.27 10.77
N PHE A 200 1.54 -12.61 10.26
CA PHE A 200 1.67 -13.28 8.97
C PHE A 200 1.14 -14.72 8.98
N SER A 201 1.22 -15.43 10.10
CA SER A 201 0.57 -16.75 10.22
C SER A 201 -0.95 -16.61 10.08
N PHE A 202 -1.54 -15.69 10.81
CA PHE A 202 -2.97 -15.40 10.73
C PHE A 202 -3.41 -14.98 9.31
N LEU A 203 -2.70 -14.04 8.69
CA LEU A 203 -3.01 -13.56 7.33
C LEU A 203 -2.93 -14.69 6.30
N ARG A 204 -1.91 -15.56 6.41
CA ARG A 204 -1.78 -16.73 5.54
C ARG A 204 -2.95 -17.67 5.68
N ASP A 205 -3.32 -18.01 6.91
CA ASP A 205 -4.42 -18.93 7.21
C ASP A 205 -5.78 -18.34 6.79
N THR A 206 -5.91 -17.02 6.79
CA THR A 206 -7.14 -16.32 6.41
C THR A 206 -7.29 -16.17 4.90
N PHE A 207 -6.23 -15.75 4.20
CA PHE A 207 -6.32 -15.37 2.77
C PHE A 207 -5.80 -16.43 1.78
N LEU A 208 -5.12 -17.50 2.23
CA LEU A 208 -4.58 -18.58 1.36
C LEU A 208 -5.37 -19.90 1.45
N ARG A 209 -6.60 -19.86 1.88
CA ARG A 209 -7.47 -21.06 1.94
C ARG A 209 -8.06 -21.44 0.60
#